data_d08f8e2b847459223ff439873c4afdef
#
_entry.id   d08f8e2b847459223ff439873c4afdef
#
_cell.length_a   1.000
_cell.length_b   1.000
_cell.length_c   1.000
_cell.angle_alpha   90.00
_cell.angle_beta   90.00
_cell.angle_gamma   90.00
#
_symmetry.space_group_name_H-M   'P 1'
#
loop_
_entity.id
_entity.type
_entity.pdbx_description
1 polymer ?
#
loop_
_entity_poly.entity_id
_entity_poly.type
_entity_poly.pdbx_seq_one_letter_code
_entity_poly.pdbx_strand_id
1 'polypeptide(L)'
;MQNVIEATIVNIDNIEIGKLKRNFVTNSSCGVCGKTSLDAIQVIKENKLDLTFPLINEKIILQSPKSLINEQSEFSKTGGIHASALIDVNGNVIAIKEDVGRHNALDKLIGHSISKKILNPEKQFIACSGRLNFELVQKGLMGNIGVMAGVGAPTSLAIDLAKRFLSLIHI
;
A
#
# COMPACT_ATOMS: atom_id res chain seq x y z
N MET A 1 17.31 22.18 -9.90
CA MET A 1 16.67 20.95 -9.35
C MET A 1 16.73 19.90 -10.45
N GLN A 2 17.30 18.74 -10.18
CA GLN A 2 17.28 17.64 -11.13
C GLN A 2 15.95 16.89 -10.96
N ASN A 3 15.11 16.94 -12.00
CA ASN A 3 13.83 16.19 -12.05
C ASN A 3 14.02 14.81 -12.69
N VAL A 4 15.21 14.25 -12.62
CA VAL A 4 15.56 12.97 -13.24
C VAL A 4 16.06 12.03 -12.13
N ILE A 5 15.46 10.86 -12.08
CA ILE A 5 15.95 9.73 -11.26
C ILE A 5 16.45 8.67 -12.22
N GLU A 6 17.71 8.31 -12.09
CA GLU A 6 18.31 7.21 -12.83
C GLU A 6 18.31 5.95 -11.96
N ALA A 7 17.76 4.86 -12.50
CA ALA A 7 17.74 3.57 -11.83
C ALA A 7 18.53 2.56 -12.68
N THR A 8 19.58 2.00 -12.10
CA THR A 8 20.37 0.94 -12.74
C THR A 8 19.84 -0.43 -12.31
N ILE A 9 19.47 -1.25 -13.27
CA ILE A 9 18.98 -2.61 -13.04
C ILE A 9 20.09 -3.60 -13.35
N VAL A 10 20.51 -4.38 -12.36
CA VAL A 10 21.66 -5.30 -12.46
C VAL A 10 21.31 -6.59 -13.21
N ASN A 11 20.03 -6.98 -13.27
CA ASN A 11 19.60 -8.22 -13.95
C ASN A 11 18.30 -7.97 -14.71
N ILE A 12 18.39 -7.85 -16.03
CA ILE A 12 17.28 -7.52 -16.94
C ILE A 12 16.49 -8.75 -17.39
N ASP A 13 17.06 -9.95 -17.28
CA ASP A 13 16.55 -11.17 -17.91
C ASP A 13 15.13 -11.57 -17.44
N ASN A 14 14.68 -11.04 -16.30
CA ASN A 14 13.36 -11.31 -15.71
C ASN A 14 12.39 -10.11 -15.80
N ILE A 15 12.74 -9.05 -16.53
CA ILE A 15 11.91 -7.85 -16.61
C ILE A 15 11.25 -7.78 -18.00
N GLU A 16 9.98 -8.08 -18.08
CA GLU A 16 9.17 -7.84 -19.28
C GLU A 16 8.89 -6.33 -19.43
N ILE A 17 9.81 -5.61 -20.07
CA ILE A 17 9.71 -4.15 -20.31
C ILE A 17 8.38 -3.79 -21.00
N GLY A 18 7.83 -4.69 -21.81
CA GLY A 18 6.51 -4.51 -22.44
C GLY A 18 5.35 -4.34 -21.44
N LYS A 19 5.44 -4.97 -20.27
CA LYS A 19 4.43 -4.84 -19.19
C LYS A 19 4.56 -3.52 -18.40
N LEU A 20 5.70 -2.84 -18.51
CA LEU A 20 5.94 -1.54 -17.87
C LEU A 20 5.41 -0.36 -18.70
N LYS A 21 5.06 -0.57 -19.96
CA LYS A 21 4.45 0.47 -20.79
C LYS A 21 3.05 0.78 -20.27
N ARG A 22 2.91 1.87 -19.53
CA ARG A 22 1.60 2.45 -19.21
C ARG A 22 1.04 3.12 -20.46
N ASN A 23 -0.06 2.63 -20.98
CA ASN A 23 -0.85 3.39 -21.93
C ASN A 23 -1.54 4.53 -21.17
N PHE A 24 -1.00 5.74 -21.30
CA PHE A 24 -1.48 6.93 -20.62
C PHE A 24 -2.79 7.45 -21.23
N VAL A 25 -3.89 6.85 -20.87
CA VAL A 25 -5.19 7.52 -20.89
C VAL A 25 -5.90 7.14 -19.58
N THR A 26 -5.47 7.74 -18.49
CA THR A 26 -6.13 7.56 -17.19
C THR A 26 -7.03 8.75 -16.91
N ASN A 27 -8.30 8.63 -17.23
CA ASN A 27 -9.33 9.64 -16.91
C ASN A 27 -10.00 9.40 -15.56
N SER A 28 -9.47 8.55 -14.69
CA SER A 28 -10.08 8.31 -13.38
C SER A 28 -9.05 8.13 -12.28
N SER A 29 -9.37 8.67 -11.11
CA SER A 29 -8.58 8.55 -9.88
C SER A 29 -8.51 7.13 -9.30
N CYS A 30 -9.13 6.13 -9.93
CA CYS A 30 -9.11 4.73 -9.49
C CYS A 30 -8.03 3.89 -10.19
N GLY A 31 -7.33 4.43 -11.21
CA GLY A 31 -6.22 3.74 -11.88
C GLY A 31 -6.58 2.53 -12.75
N VAL A 32 -7.86 2.13 -12.77
CA VAL A 32 -8.32 0.90 -13.45
C VAL A 32 -8.76 1.15 -14.89
N CYS A 33 -9.10 2.39 -15.27
CA CYS A 33 -9.64 2.71 -16.58
C CYS A 33 -8.68 2.56 -17.78
N GLY A 34 -7.44 2.16 -17.56
CA GLY A 34 -6.49 1.89 -18.64
C GLY A 34 -6.12 0.40 -18.82
N LYS A 35 -6.65 -0.49 -17.99
CA LYS A 35 -6.39 -1.93 -18.08
C LYS A 35 -7.68 -2.66 -18.41
N THR A 36 -7.74 -3.27 -19.57
CA THR A 36 -8.94 -3.84 -20.17
C THR A 36 -9.42 -5.15 -19.56
N SER A 37 -8.75 -5.69 -18.54
CA SER A 37 -9.24 -6.83 -17.78
C SER A 37 -8.56 -6.96 -16.42
N LEU A 38 -9.28 -7.53 -15.45
CA LEU A 38 -8.73 -7.97 -14.16
C LEU A 38 -7.51 -8.89 -14.32
N ASP A 39 -7.43 -9.61 -15.42
CA ASP A 39 -6.33 -10.54 -15.73
C ASP A 39 -5.03 -9.81 -16.11
N ALA A 40 -5.11 -8.60 -16.70
CA ALA A 40 -3.92 -7.76 -16.95
C ALA A 40 -3.33 -7.15 -15.65
N ILE A 41 -4.07 -7.24 -14.55
CA ILE A 41 -3.65 -6.81 -13.22
C ILE A 41 -3.04 -7.98 -12.44
N GLN A 42 -3.17 -9.22 -12.94
CA GLN A 42 -2.53 -10.44 -12.42
C GLN A 42 -1.00 -10.48 -12.65
N VAL A 43 -0.31 -9.36 -12.59
CA VAL A 43 1.15 -9.33 -12.35
C VAL A 43 1.47 -9.75 -10.90
N ILE A 44 0.48 -10.26 -10.22
CA ILE A 44 0.64 -10.72 -8.85
C ILE A 44 1.02 -12.19 -8.93
N LYS A 45 2.24 -12.46 -8.47
CA LYS A 45 2.79 -13.77 -8.15
C LYS A 45 1.79 -14.93 -8.34
N GLU A 46 2.02 -15.77 -9.31
CA GLU A 46 1.46 -17.12 -9.43
C GLU A 46 1.80 -18.01 -8.22
N ASN A 47 2.72 -17.57 -7.38
CA ASN A 47 3.01 -18.18 -6.10
C ASN A 47 2.01 -17.64 -5.07
N LYS A 48 1.23 -18.55 -4.48
CA LYS A 48 0.48 -18.30 -3.24
C LYS A 48 1.38 -17.48 -2.32
N LEU A 49 0.98 -16.24 -2.05
CA LEU A 49 1.59 -15.47 -0.99
C LEU A 49 1.42 -16.33 0.27
N ASP A 50 2.51 -16.78 0.84
CA ASP A 50 2.52 -17.38 2.17
C ASP A 50 2.30 -16.22 3.14
N LEU A 51 1.06 -15.70 3.11
CA LEU A 51 0.66 -14.57 3.93
C LEU A 51 0.47 -15.10 5.35
N THR A 52 1.49 -14.97 6.13
CA THR A 52 1.35 -15.06 7.57
C THR A 52 0.61 -13.81 8.04
N PHE A 53 -0.57 -14.00 8.59
CA PHE A 53 -1.36 -12.90 9.13
C PHE A 53 -0.94 -12.65 10.57
N PRO A 54 -0.59 -11.42 10.94
CA PRO A 54 -0.38 -11.09 12.34
C PRO A 54 -1.70 -11.23 13.11
N LEU A 55 -1.65 -11.82 14.29
CA LEU A 55 -2.76 -11.77 15.23
C LEU A 55 -2.79 -10.37 15.84
N ILE A 56 -3.74 -9.56 15.40
CA ILE A 56 -3.89 -8.17 15.85
C ILE A 56 -5.19 -8.07 16.66
N ASN A 57 -5.10 -7.45 17.84
CA ASN A 57 -6.28 -7.12 18.60
C ASN A 57 -7.13 -6.09 17.83
N GLU A 58 -8.43 -6.33 17.75
CA GLU A 58 -9.38 -5.44 17.06
C GLU A 58 -9.27 -3.99 17.53
N LYS A 59 -9.10 -3.77 18.85
CA LYS A 59 -8.95 -2.43 19.41
C LYS A 59 -7.76 -1.67 18.82
N ILE A 60 -6.66 -2.36 18.51
CA ILE A 60 -5.47 -1.75 17.91
C ILE A 60 -5.79 -1.29 16.49
N ILE A 61 -6.49 -2.11 15.71
CA ILE A 61 -6.91 -1.74 14.37
C ILE A 61 -7.85 -0.53 14.42
N LEU A 62 -8.84 -0.53 15.31
CA LEU A 62 -9.78 0.58 15.48
C LEU A 62 -9.12 1.88 15.95
N GLN A 63 -8.03 1.80 16.70
CA GLN A 63 -7.26 2.95 17.16
C GLN A 63 -6.24 3.46 16.13
N SER A 64 -5.91 2.67 15.13
CA SER A 64 -4.87 3.03 14.15
C SER A 64 -5.08 4.36 13.42
N PRO A 65 -6.32 4.81 13.11
CA PRO A 65 -6.54 6.15 12.56
C PRO A 65 -6.09 7.28 13.49
N LYS A 66 -6.33 7.12 14.79
CA LYS A 66 -5.90 8.10 15.79
C LYS A 66 -4.38 8.12 15.95
N SER A 67 -3.75 6.95 16.01
CA SER A 67 -2.30 6.82 16.04
C SER A 67 -1.66 7.47 14.82
N LEU A 68 -2.25 7.27 13.64
CA LEU A 68 -1.78 7.85 12.40
C LEU A 68 -1.85 9.39 12.42
N ILE A 69 -2.98 9.97 12.86
CA ILE A 69 -3.17 11.43 12.92
C ILE A 69 -2.13 12.06 13.88
N ASN A 70 -1.85 11.44 15.01
CA ASN A 70 -0.90 11.98 16.00
C ASN A 70 0.53 12.08 15.45
N GLU A 71 0.90 11.23 14.50
CA GLU A 71 2.23 11.17 13.90
C GLU A 71 2.36 11.97 12.58
N GLN A 72 1.24 12.51 12.05
CA GLN A 72 1.22 13.27 10.81
C GLN A 72 1.67 14.72 11.00
N SER A 73 2.97 14.99 10.91
CA SER A 73 3.55 16.32 11.11
C SER A 73 3.20 17.32 10.01
N GLU A 74 3.14 16.87 8.76
CA GLU A 74 2.81 17.74 7.62
C GLU A 74 1.31 17.96 7.49
N PHE A 75 0.50 16.95 7.80
CA PHE A 75 -0.95 17.12 7.84
C PHE A 75 -1.37 18.14 8.90
N SER A 76 -0.75 18.15 10.07
CA SER A 76 -1.06 19.12 11.12
C SER A 76 -0.83 20.58 10.71
N LYS A 77 0.08 20.81 9.74
CA LYS A 77 0.39 22.13 9.19
C LYS A 77 -0.49 22.52 8.00
N THR A 78 -0.87 21.54 7.19
CA THR A 78 -1.48 21.78 5.87
C THR A 78 -2.93 21.37 5.75
N GLY A 79 -3.37 20.37 6.53
CA GLY A 79 -4.70 19.76 6.45
C GLY A 79 -5.03 19.03 5.15
N GLY A 80 -4.07 18.92 4.22
CA GLY A 80 -4.32 18.48 2.84
C GLY A 80 -3.41 17.36 2.34
N ILE A 81 -2.82 16.56 3.22
CA ILE A 81 -1.86 15.51 2.85
C ILE A 81 -2.31 14.15 3.36
N HIS A 82 -1.99 13.10 2.62
CA HIS A 82 -2.25 11.72 3.03
C HIS A 82 -1.06 11.11 3.75
N ALA A 83 -1.33 10.07 4.56
CA ALA A 83 -0.30 9.26 5.19
C ALA A 83 -0.57 7.77 5.07
N SER A 84 0.52 7.01 5.15
CA SER A 84 0.50 5.57 5.40
C SER A 84 1.49 5.27 6.53
N ALA A 85 1.08 4.44 7.48
CA ALA A 85 1.88 4.03 8.62
C ALA A 85 2.04 2.51 8.69
N LEU A 86 3.23 2.06 9.04
CA LEU A 86 3.53 0.69 9.42
C LEU A 86 3.38 0.59 10.95
N ILE A 87 2.50 -0.26 11.42
CA ILE A 87 2.12 -0.39 12.83
C ILE A 87 2.35 -1.83 13.27
N ASP A 88 2.91 -2.04 14.45
CA ASP A 88 3.09 -3.38 15.01
C ASP A 88 1.81 -3.92 15.68
N VAL A 89 1.84 -5.21 16.05
CA VAL A 89 0.72 -5.88 16.73
C VAL A 89 0.39 -5.31 18.11
N ASN A 90 1.24 -4.46 18.68
CA ASN A 90 1.02 -3.77 19.96
C ASN A 90 0.45 -2.36 19.76
N GLY A 91 0.34 -1.89 18.51
CA GLY A 91 -0.18 -0.56 18.17
C GLY A 91 0.89 0.53 18.08
N ASN A 92 2.17 0.19 18.15
CA ASN A 92 3.25 1.15 18.00
C ASN A 92 3.47 1.49 16.52
N VAL A 93 3.57 2.78 16.20
CA VAL A 93 3.93 3.25 14.86
C VAL A 93 5.42 3.06 14.65
N ILE A 94 5.79 2.16 13.75
CA ILE A 94 7.20 1.84 13.41
C ILE A 94 7.74 2.83 12.38
N ALA A 95 6.91 3.21 11.42
CA ALA A 95 7.25 4.20 10.40
C ALA A 95 5.98 4.84 9.86
N ILE A 96 6.10 6.11 9.46
CA ILE A 96 5.03 6.85 8.77
C ILE A 96 5.62 7.60 7.58
N LYS A 97 4.85 7.71 6.51
CA LYS A 97 5.19 8.52 5.34
C LYS A 97 3.99 9.30 4.87
N GLU A 98 4.23 10.58 4.60
CA GLU A 98 3.23 11.51 4.12
C GLU A 98 3.49 11.91 2.67
N ASP A 99 2.41 12.14 1.91
CA ASP A 99 2.44 12.65 0.54
C ASP A 99 1.07 13.24 0.17
N VAL A 100 1.02 14.17 -0.77
CA VAL A 100 -0.23 14.70 -1.33
C VAL A 100 -1.06 13.58 -1.97
N GLY A 101 -0.40 12.62 -2.60
CA GLY A 101 -1.03 11.43 -3.18
C GLY A 101 -0.99 10.23 -2.24
N ARG A 102 -2.17 9.68 -1.90
CA ARG A 102 -2.25 8.48 -1.03
C ARG A 102 -1.46 7.27 -1.56
N HIS A 103 -1.35 7.13 -2.89
CA HIS A 103 -0.55 6.07 -3.52
C HIS A 103 0.95 6.27 -3.27
N ASN A 104 1.40 7.52 -3.38
CA ASN A 104 2.80 7.87 -3.14
C ASN A 104 3.16 7.71 -1.66
N ALA A 105 2.26 8.07 -0.74
CA ALA A 105 2.47 7.86 0.69
C ALA A 105 2.72 6.38 1.02
N LEU A 106 1.94 5.48 0.41
CA LEU A 106 2.12 4.04 0.57
C LEU A 106 3.41 3.54 -0.09
N ASP A 107 3.74 3.99 -1.30
CA ASP A 107 4.99 3.63 -1.98
C ASP A 107 6.23 4.07 -1.19
N LYS A 108 6.19 5.30 -0.66
CA LYS A 108 7.25 5.81 0.23
C LYS A 108 7.40 4.94 1.49
N LEU A 109 6.28 4.51 2.09
CA LEU A 109 6.31 3.68 3.28
C LEU A 109 6.92 2.31 2.98
N ILE A 110 6.42 1.61 1.96
CA ILE A 110 6.90 0.27 1.58
C ILE A 110 8.38 0.34 1.19
N GLY A 111 8.75 1.28 0.32
CA GLY A 111 10.14 1.46 -0.11
C GLY A 111 11.08 1.77 1.05
N HIS A 112 10.67 2.64 1.97
CA HIS A 112 11.43 2.93 3.20
C HIS A 112 11.59 1.68 4.08
N SER A 113 10.50 0.93 4.28
CA SER A 113 10.51 -0.24 5.16
C SER A 113 11.40 -1.36 4.63
N ILE A 114 11.40 -1.58 3.31
CA ILE A 114 12.30 -2.53 2.65
C ILE A 114 13.74 -2.06 2.75
N SER A 115 14.02 -0.79 2.40
CA SER A 115 15.37 -0.21 2.43
C SER A 115 15.99 -0.24 3.82
N LYS A 116 15.20 0.00 4.86
CA LYS A 116 15.65 -0.03 6.26
C LYS A 116 15.60 -1.42 6.89
N LYS A 117 15.09 -2.44 6.17
CA LYS A 117 14.92 -3.82 6.67
C LYS A 117 14.08 -3.89 7.95
N ILE A 118 13.07 -3.01 8.08
CA ILE A 118 12.17 -2.95 9.23
C ILE A 118 10.83 -3.64 8.98
N LEU A 119 10.61 -4.13 7.75
CA LEU A 119 9.38 -4.83 7.39
C LEU A 119 9.35 -6.22 8.02
N ASN A 120 8.32 -6.47 8.84
CA ASN A 120 8.04 -7.77 9.44
C ASN A 120 6.53 -8.08 9.27
N PRO A 121 6.14 -8.72 8.16
CA PRO A 121 4.74 -8.97 7.82
C PRO A 121 3.98 -9.80 8.86
N GLU A 122 4.68 -10.64 9.64
CA GLU A 122 4.07 -11.49 10.68
C GLU A 122 3.63 -10.70 11.92
N LYS A 123 4.16 -9.50 12.11
CA LYS A 123 3.96 -8.69 13.33
C LYS A 123 3.53 -7.26 13.04
N GLN A 124 3.18 -6.95 11.80
CA GLN A 124 2.88 -5.59 11.38
C GLN A 124 1.71 -5.54 10.41
N PHE A 125 1.05 -4.39 10.37
CA PHE A 125 0.03 -4.05 9.41
C PHE A 125 0.21 -2.61 8.91
N ILE A 126 -0.50 -2.26 7.83
CA ILE A 126 -0.47 -0.90 7.29
C ILE A 126 -1.80 -0.20 7.59
N ALA A 127 -1.71 1.01 8.15
CA ALA A 127 -2.83 1.95 8.24
C ALA A 127 -2.66 3.08 7.22
N CYS A 128 -3.74 3.41 6.50
CA CYS A 128 -3.80 4.48 5.50
C CYS A 128 -4.82 5.54 5.92
N SER A 129 -4.48 6.82 5.77
CA SER A 129 -5.37 7.95 6.11
C SER A 129 -6.52 8.14 5.12
N GLY A 130 -6.54 7.42 4.03
CA GLY A 130 -7.56 7.55 2.98
C GLY A 130 -8.21 6.23 2.61
N ARG A 131 -9.19 6.32 1.68
CA ARG A 131 -9.90 5.15 1.15
C ARG A 131 -8.95 4.14 0.49
N LEU A 132 -9.22 2.85 0.73
CA LEU A 132 -8.51 1.76 0.08
C LEU A 132 -9.15 1.47 -1.29
N ASN A 133 -8.37 1.66 -2.35
CA ASN A 133 -8.74 1.23 -3.69
C ASN A 133 -7.93 0.00 -4.10
N PHE A 134 -8.24 -0.57 -5.26
CA PHE A 134 -7.57 -1.74 -5.80
C PHE A 134 -6.04 -1.61 -5.80
N GLU A 135 -5.50 -0.47 -6.28
CA GLU A 135 -4.05 -0.27 -6.40
C GLU A 135 -3.34 -0.24 -5.05
N LEU A 136 -3.95 0.37 -4.01
CA LEU A 136 -3.38 0.37 -2.67
C LEU A 136 -3.30 -1.04 -2.08
N VAL A 137 -4.37 -1.83 -2.25
CA VAL A 137 -4.37 -3.23 -1.81
C VAL A 137 -3.31 -4.03 -2.57
N GLN A 138 -3.22 -3.85 -3.89
CA GLN A 138 -2.19 -4.49 -4.71
C GLN A 138 -0.77 -4.16 -4.22
N LYS A 139 -0.49 -2.89 -3.91
CA LYS A 139 0.81 -2.46 -3.38
C LYS A 139 1.11 -3.10 -2.02
N GLY A 140 0.14 -3.15 -1.12
CA GLY A 140 0.28 -3.84 0.17
C GLY A 140 0.62 -5.31 -0.01
N LEU A 141 -0.11 -6.02 -0.87
CA LEU A 141 0.15 -7.42 -1.20
C LEU A 141 1.56 -7.63 -1.81
N MET A 142 1.99 -6.75 -2.72
CA MET A 142 3.34 -6.80 -3.28
C MET A 142 4.43 -6.55 -2.23
N GLY A 143 4.12 -5.76 -1.20
CA GLY A 143 4.94 -5.57 -0.01
C GLY A 143 4.84 -6.73 1.00
N ASN A 144 4.14 -7.82 0.66
CA ASN A 144 3.88 -8.97 1.53
C ASN A 144 3.12 -8.62 2.82
N ILE A 145 2.30 -7.57 2.81
CA ILE A 145 1.46 -7.15 3.93
C ILE A 145 0.08 -7.80 3.81
N GLY A 146 -0.27 -8.62 4.81
CA GLY A 146 -1.54 -9.35 4.86
C GLY A 146 -2.72 -8.55 5.46
N VAL A 147 -2.46 -7.48 6.20
CA VAL A 147 -3.51 -6.68 6.86
C VAL A 147 -3.35 -5.20 6.54
N MET A 148 -4.42 -4.58 6.08
CA MET A 148 -4.48 -3.14 5.81
C MET A 148 -5.73 -2.53 6.44
N ALA A 149 -5.56 -1.41 7.14
CA ALA A 149 -6.64 -0.57 7.67
C ALA A 149 -6.72 0.74 6.89
N GLY A 150 -7.90 1.23 6.57
CA GLY A 150 -8.10 2.49 5.85
C GLY A 150 -9.18 3.34 6.47
N VAL A 151 -9.00 4.65 6.43
CA VAL A 151 -10.01 5.62 6.84
C VAL A 151 -10.98 5.83 5.68
N GLY A 152 -12.17 5.28 5.78
CA GLY A 152 -13.21 5.37 4.76
C GLY A 152 -13.36 4.13 3.87
N ALA A 153 -14.47 4.05 3.17
CA ALA A 153 -14.92 2.86 2.46
C ALA A 153 -13.94 2.38 1.38
N PRO A 154 -13.65 1.07 1.29
CA PRO A 154 -12.90 0.51 0.17
C PRO A 154 -13.78 0.46 -1.08
N THR A 155 -13.14 0.32 -2.24
CA THR A 155 -13.86 -0.01 -3.47
C THR A 155 -14.20 -1.50 -3.50
N SER A 156 -15.28 -1.88 -4.21
CA SER A 156 -15.65 -3.30 -4.39
C SER A 156 -14.50 -4.13 -4.94
N LEU A 157 -13.78 -3.59 -5.92
CA LEU A 157 -12.63 -4.24 -6.53
C LEU A 157 -11.46 -4.45 -5.53
N ALA A 158 -11.28 -3.54 -4.58
CA ALA A 158 -10.30 -3.71 -3.50
C ALA A 158 -10.67 -4.87 -2.57
N ILE A 159 -11.96 -4.98 -2.25
CA ILE A 159 -12.49 -6.08 -1.44
C ILE A 159 -12.31 -7.42 -2.16
N ASP A 160 -12.64 -7.48 -3.45
CA ASP A 160 -12.52 -8.70 -4.24
C ASP A 160 -11.06 -9.16 -4.35
N LEU A 161 -10.13 -8.22 -4.54
CA LEU A 161 -8.71 -8.51 -4.52
C LEU A 161 -8.25 -9.06 -3.17
N ALA A 162 -8.63 -8.39 -2.09
CA ALA A 162 -8.26 -8.83 -0.74
C ALA A 162 -8.78 -10.24 -0.43
N LYS A 163 -10.03 -10.54 -0.79
CA LYS A 163 -10.61 -11.88 -0.61
C LYS A 163 -9.85 -12.97 -1.38
N ARG A 164 -9.42 -12.68 -2.62
CA ARG A 164 -8.65 -13.64 -3.44
C ARG A 164 -7.33 -14.03 -2.80
N PHE A 165 -6.68 -13.09 -2.12
CA PHE A 165 -5.39 -13.29 -1.48
C PHE A 165 -5.49 -13.50 0.03
N LEU A 166 -6.69 -13.74 0.55
CA LEU A 166 -6.97 -13.90 1.99
C LEU A 166 -6.46 -12.72 2.83
N SER A 167 -6.27 -11.56 2.21
CA SER A 167 -5.88 -10.34 2.94
C SER A 167 -7.08 -9.78 3.71
N LEU A 168 -6.82 -9.23 4.89
CA LEU A 168 -7.81 -8.57 5.70
C LEU A 168 -7.81 -7.07 5.40
N ILE A 169 -8.98 -6.52 5.04
CA ILE A 169 -9.22 -5.08 4.97
C ILE A 169 -10.16 -4.70 6.11
N HIS A 170 -9.74 -3.74 6.91
CA HIS A 170 -10.57 -3.11 7.94
C HIS A 170 -10.85 -1.65 7.58
N ILE A 171 -12.08 -1.20 7.86
CA ILE A 171 -12.60 0.14 7.53
C ILE A 171 -13.04 0.82 8.81
#